data_7d2659f367ecd75cb1377b4b14e4ca99
#
_entry.id   7d2659f367ecd75cb1377b4b14e4ca99
#
_cell.length_a   1.000
_cell.length_b   1.000
_cell.length_c   1.000
_cell.angle_alpha   90.00
_cell.angle_beta   90.00
_cell.angle_gamma   90.00
#
_symmetry.space_group_name_H-M   'P 1'
#
loop_
_entity.id
_entity.type
_entity.pdbx_description
1 polymer ?
#
loop_
_entity_poly.entity_id
_entity_poly.type
_entity_poly.pdbx_seq_one_letter_code
_entity_poly.pdbx_strand_id
1 'polypeptide(L)'
;MQDKISLERKIKCTVLNILMYLSAGIICLILLGLIGYILYRGLPHISLEFLTEKPSLLRETVGILPNILNTIYIILITLVIVLPIGVGAAIYLNEYAKNKKVVKIIELATETLSGIPSIIYGLVGMLIFVQFFSLGTSLLAGSLTLVIMTLPTVIRTTQESLKTVPNGYREGSLALGAGKWYMIRTVVIPSAIDGIVTGCILSIGRIVGESAALLFTAGMANEVLGLVDAVKPGNAGSSLTVALYMYAKERGEFEIAFAIAAILLVLTFVINISAKLTATILKKKGAK
;
A
#
# COMPACT_ATOMS: atom_id res chain seq x y z
N MET A 1 0.42 23.84 -44.62
CA MET A 1 -0.80 23.09 -44.97
C MET A 1 -1.55 22.82 -43.67
N GLN A 2 -2.58 23.59 -43.35
CA GLN A 2 -3.48 23.32 -42.23
C GLN A 2 -4.42 22.21 -42.70
N ASP A 3 -4.25 21.01 -42.16
CA ASP A 3 -5.17 19.89 -42.38
C ASP A 3 -6.57 20.31 -41.92
N LYS A 4 -7.48 20.51 -42.88
CA LYS A 4 -8.92 20.64 -42.61
C LYS A 4 -9.39 19.30 -42.04
N ILE A 5 -9.38 19.19 -40.74
CA ILE A 5 -9.99 18.06 -40.01
C ILE A 5 -11.45 17.98 -40.49
N SER A 6 -11.83 16.88 -41.13
CA SER A 6 -13.19 16.68 -41.63
C SER A 6 -14.22 16.87 -40.51
N LEU A 7 -15.37 17.44 -40.82
CA LEU A 7 -16.44 17.73 -39.84
C LEU A 7 -16.81 16.47 -39.05
N GLU A 8 -16.85 15.30 -39.70
CA GLU A 8 -17.09 14.00 -39.05
C GLU A 8 -16.03 13.67 -37.99
N ARG A 9 -14.76 13.98 -38.26
CA ARG A 9 -13.66 13.72 -37.31
C ARG A 9 -13.77 14.63 -36.08
N LYS A 10 -14.19 15.90 -36.26
CA LYS A 10 -14.47 16.84 -35.18
C LYS A 10 -15.63 16.33 -34.30
N ILE A 11 -16.74 15.92 -34.94
CA ILE A 11 -17.92 15.40 -34.22
C ILE A 11 -17.54 14.15 -33.44
N LYS A 12 -16.84 13.17 -34.03
CA LYS A 12 -16.37 11.97 -33.31
C LYS A 12 -15.48 12.31 -32.13
N CYS A 13 -14.51 13.20 -32.29
CA CYS A 13 -13.65 13.64 -31.20
C CYS A 13 -14.45 14.32 -30.07
N THR A 14 -15.42 15.19 -30.42
CA THR A 14 -16.26 15.86 -29.44
C THR A 14 -17.13 14.87 -28.66
N VAL A 15 -17.76 13.92 -29.34
CA VAL A 15 -18.57 12.87 -28.70
C VAL A 15 -17.72 12.00 -27.78
N LEU A 16 -16.53 11.57 -28.22
CA LEU A 16 -15.60 10.80 -27.40
C LEU A 16 -15.15 11.57 -26.15
N ASN A 17 -14.84 12.87 -26.30
CA ASN A 17 -14.49 13.72 -25.17
C ASN A 17 -15.63 13.86 -24.16
N ILE A 18 -16.86 14.08 -24.66
CA ILE A 18 -18.05 14.17 -23.79
C ILE A 18 -18.24 12.85 -23.03
N LEU A 19 -18.17 11.70 -23.71
CA LEU A 19 -18.27 10.39 -23.05
C LEU A 19 -17.18 10.17 -22.03
N MET A 20 -15.94 10.60 -22.31
CA MET A 20 -14.82 10.50 -21.37
C MET A 20 -15.06 11.36 -20.12
N TYR A 21 -15.48 12.62 -20.26
CA TYR A 21 -15.78 13.48 -19.12
C TYR A 21 -17.00 13.00 -18.33
N LEU A 22 -18.01 12.48 -19.00
CA LEU A 22 -19.21 11.94 -18.39
C LEU A 22 -18.87 10.67 -17.56
N SER A 23 -18.10 9.75 -18.13
CA SER A 23 -17.65 8.56 -17.40
C SER A 23 -16.77 8.92 -16.19
N ALA A 24 -15.83 9.85 -16.34
CA ALA A 24 -15.02 10.35 -15.24
C ALA A 24 -15.90 11.00 -14.15
N GLY A 25 -16.87 11.83 -14.55
CA GLY A 25 -17.82 12.45 -13.62
C GLY A 25 -18.65 11.43 -12.84
N ILE A 26 -19.17 10.41 -13.50
CA ILE A 26 -19.91 9.32 -12.85
C ILE A 26 -19.05 8.60 -11.82
N ILE A 27 -17.81 8.24 -12.17
CA ILE A 27 -16.89 7.55 -11.24
C ILE A 27 -16.61 8.44 -10.02
N CYS A 28 -16.31 9.73 -10.22
CA CYS A 28 -16.08 10.66 -9.13
C CYS A 28 -17.32 10.78 -8.22
N LEU A 29 -18.52 10.84 -8.82
CA LEU A 29 -19.78 10.97 -8.08
C LEU A 29 -20.08 9.72 -7.24
N ILE A 30 -19.84 8.53 -7.79
CA ILE A 30 -19.97 7.26 -7.07
C ILE A 30 -18.99 7.20 -5.90
N LEU A 31 -17.72 7.55 -6.11
CA LEU A 31 -16.69 7.53 -5.06
C LEU A 31 -17.01 8.53 -3.95
N LEU A 32 -17.37 9.76 -4.29
CA LEU A 32 -17.78 10.78 -3.30
C LEU A 32 -19.04 10.37 -2.56
N GLY A 33 -20.01 9.79 -3.25
CA GLY A 33 -21.24 9.27 -2.64
C GLY A 33 -20.96 8.15 -1.65
N LEU A 34 -20.06 7.21 -2.01
CA LEU A 34 -19.67 6.10 -1.14
C LEU A 34 -18.92 6.59 0.10
N ILE A 35 -17.94 7.50 -0.07
CA ILE A 35 -17.22 8.11 1.05
C ILE A 35 -18.19 8.88 1.95
N GLY A 36 -19.07 9.71 1.35
CA GLY A 36 -20.07 10.46 2.09
C GLY A 36 -21.02 9.55 2.87
N TYR A 37 -21.46 8.45 2.28
CA TYR A 37 -22.32 7.49 2.93
C TYR A 37 -21.63 6.79 4.13
N ILE A 38 -20.37 6.37 3.96
CA ILE A 38 -19.59 5.76 5.06
C ILE A 38 -19.43 6.76 6.21
N LEU A 39 -19.07 8.01 5.91
CA LEU A 39 -18.90 9.04 6.93
C LEU A 39 -20.24 9.39 7.60
N TYR A 40 -21.32 9.53 6.85
CA TYR A 40 -22.66 9.81 7.38
C TYR A 40 -23.14 8.75 8.36
N ARG A 41 -22.91 7.47 8.04
CA ARG A 41 -23.32 6.33 8.89
C ARG A 41 -22.33 6.07 10.02
N GLY A 42 -21.03 6.32 9.81
CA GLY A 42 -19.98 5.98 10.77
C GLY A 42 -19.74 7.04 11.84
N LEU A 43 -19.74 8.35 11.48
CA LEU A 43 -19.38 9.43 12.41
C LEU A 43 -20.25 9.49 13.69
N PRO A 44 -21.57 9.25 13.65
CA PRO A 44 -22.38 9.30 14.87
C PRO A 44 -21.98 8.27 15.94
N HIS A 45 -21.33 7.17 15.55
CA HIS A 45 -20.95 6.07 16.44
C HIS A 45 -19.48 6.16 16.93
N ILE A 46 -18.76 7.22 16.55
CA ILE A 46 -17.39 7.46 16.97
C ILE A 46 -17.38 8.29 18.24
N SER A 47 -17.01 7.66 19.36
CA SER A 47 -16.76 8.34 20.65
C SER A 47 -15.26 8.28 21.00
N LEU A 48 -14.83 9.11 21.96
CA LEU A 48 -13.47 9.01 22.48
C LEU A 48 -13.22 7.66 23.14
N GLU A 49 -14.22 7.13 23.84
CA GLU A 49 -14.19 5.81 24.46
C GLU A 49 -13.96 4.71 23.42
N PHE A 50 -14.70 4.77 22.29
CA PHE A 50 -14.53 3.85 21.16
C PHE A 50 -13.10 3.84 20.59
N LEU A 51 -12.44 4.99 20.56
CA LEU A 51 -11.06 5.12 20.04
C LEU A 51 -9.97 4.70 21.04
N THR A 52 -10.21 4.85 22.36
CA THR A 52 -9.17 4.71 23.39
C THR A 52 -9.30 3.47 24.22
N GLU A 53 -10.44 2.79 24.17
CA GLU A 53 -10.66 1.59 24.98
C GLU A 53 -10.36 0.29 24.22
N LYS A 54 -10.24 -0.78 25.03
CA LYS A 54 -10.17 -2.16 24.53
C LYS A 54 -11.58 -2.73 24.46
N PRO A 55 -11.88 -3.59 23.47
CA PRO A 55 -13.14 -4.32 23.49
C PRO A 55 -13.19 -5.22 24.73
N SER A 56 -14.24 -5.13 25.53
CA SER A 56 -14.45 -5.94 26.73
C SER A 56 -15.86 -6.48 26.76
N LEU A 57 -15.98 -7.81 26.74
CA LEU A 57 -17.27 -8.51 26.87
C LEU A 57 -17.87 -8.30 28.27
N LEU A 58 -17.04 -8.13 29.31
CA LEU A 58 -17.50 -7.93 30.71
C LEU A 58 -18.07 -6.54 30.94
N ARG A 59 -17.56 -5.54 30.24
CA ARG A 59 -17.98 -4.13 30.37
C ARG A 59 -18.91 -3.69 29.24
N GLU A 60 -19.21 -4.58 28.30
CA GLU A 60 -19.97 -4.27 27.07
C GLU A 60 -19.37 -3.08 26.27
N THR A 61 -18.06 -2.80 26.48
CA THR A 61 -17.40 -1.70 25.79
C THR A 61 -16.90 -2.19 24.44
N VAL A 62 -17.23 -1.43 23.41
CA VAL A 62 -16.72 -1.63 22.04
C VAL A 62 -15.60 -0.64 21.80
N GLY A 63 -14.35 -1.09 22.00
CA GLY A 63 -13.17 -0.25 21.75
C GLY A 63 -12.35 -0.82 20.58
N ILE A 64 -11.65 0.04 19.84
CA ILE A 64 -10.83 -0.35 18.68
C ILE A 64 -9.37 0.09 18.79
N LEU A 65 -8.93 0.56 19.96
CA LEU A 65 -7.54 0.97 20.17
C LEU A 65 -6.52 -0.10 19.73
N PRO A 66 -6.69 -1.40 20.12
CA PRO A 66 -5.76 -2.44 19.68
C PRO A 66 -5.67 -2.54 18.16
N ASN A 67 -6.82 -2.44 17.47
CA ASN A 67 -6.89 -2.58 16.02
C ASN A 67 -6.21 -1.41 15.29
N ILE A 68 -6.31 -0.20 15.84
CA ILE A 68 -5.60 0.99 15.31
C ILE A 68 -4.09 0.78 15.44
N LEU A 69 -3.59 0.42 16.63
CA LEU A 69 -2.18 0.21 16.89
C LEU A 69 -1.61 -0.94 16.05
N ASN A 70 -2.32 -2.07 16.01
CA ASN A 70 -1.91 -3.23 15.21
C ASN A 70 -1.84 -2.90 13.72
N THR A 71 -2.78 -2.11 13.20
CA THR A 71 -2.74 -1.65 11.80
C THR A 71 -1.49 -0.81 11.53
N ILE A 72 -1.15 0.12 12.42
CA ILE A 72 0.05 0.95 12.30
C ILE A 72 1.31 0.06 12.37
N TYR A 73 1.37 -0.89 13.29
CA TYR A 73 2.52 -1.81 13.42
C TYR A 73 2.70 -2.66 12.15
N ILE A 74 1.63 -3.25 11.64
CA ILE A 74 1.67 -4.03 10.39
C ILE A 74 2.20 -3.17 9.24
N ILE A 75 1.72 -1.94 9.08
CA ILE A 75 2.19 -1.02 8.04
C ILE A 75 3.69 -0.75 8.20
N LEU A 76 4.13 -0.39 9.39
CA LEU A 76 5.52 -0.04 9.65
C LEU A 76 6.45 -1.24 9.43
N ILE A 77 6.13 -2.42 9.98
CA ILE A 77 6.95 -3.63 9.83
C ILE A 77 7.03 -4.00 8.35
N THR A 78 5.91 -4.01 7.65
CA THR A 78 5.87 -4.35 6.21
C THR A 78 6.70 -3.37 5.39
N LEU A 79 6.55 -2.05 5.60
CA LEU A 79 7.28 -1.04 4.83
C LEU A 79 8.79 -1.06 5.11
N VAL A 80 9.20 -1.23 6.37
CA VAL A 80 10.62 -1.31 6.74
C VAL A 80 11.32 -2.47 6.03
N ILE A 81 10.62 -3.56 5.74
CA ILE A 81 11.18 -4.72 5.04
C ILE A 81 11.03 -4.58 3.52
N VAL A 82 9.82 -4.24 3.03
CA VAL A 82 9.54 -4.28 1.59
C VAL A 82 10.22 -3.16 0.81
N LEU A 83 10.38 -1.96 1.40
CA LEU A 83 10.97 -0.84 0.68
C LEU A 83 12.47 -1.07 0.36
N PRO A 84 13.34 -1.42 1.31
CA PRO A 84 14.74 -1.68 0.98
C PRO A 84 14.90 -2.82 -0.02
N ILE A 85 14.15 -3.91 0.13
CA ILE A 85 14.24 -5.08 -0.75
C ILE A 85 13.68 -4.73 -2.14
N GLY A 86 12.50 -4.13 -2.23
CA GLY A 86 11.85 -3.83 -3.49
C GLY A 86 12.56 -2.74 -4.30
N VAL A 87 12.98 -1.66 -3.63
CA VAL A 87 13.77 -0.59 -4.28
C VAL A 87 15.13 -1.12 -4.71
N GLY A 88 15.81 -1.90 -3.84
CA GLY A 88 17.10 -2.52 -4.17
C GLY A 88 16.99 -3.48 -5.36
N ALA A 89 15.96 -4.33 -5.40
CA ALA A 89 15.70 -5.22 -6.53
C ALA A 89 15.43 -4.43 -7.83
N ALA A 90 14.62 -3.39 -7.78
CA ALA A 90 14.33 -2.54 -8.93
C ALA A 90 15.58 -1.85 -9.48
N ILE A 91 16.44 -1.31 -8.59
CA ILE A 91 17.73 -0.72 -8.98
C ILE A 91 18.62 -1.76 -9.64
N TYR A 92 18.73 -2.96 -9.04
CA TYR A 92 19.52 -4.04 -9.63
C TYR A 92 19.03 -4.41 -11.03
N LEU A 93 17.73 -4.61 -11.20
CA LEU A 93 17.12 -4.99 -12.47
C LEU A 93 17.27 -3.91 -13.55
N ASN A 94 17.19 -2.63 -13.17
CA ASN A 94 17.25 -1.52 -14.11
C ASN A 94 18.69 -1.10 -14.44
N GLU A 95 19.59 -1.06 -13.47
CA GLU A 95 20.91 -0.47 -13.62
C GLU A 95 22.05 -1.51 -13.76
N TYR A 96 21.93 -2.68 -13.13
CA TYR A 96 23.02 -3.67 -13.08
C TYR A 96 22.80 -4.91 -13.95
N ALA A 97 21.55 -5.34 -14.12
CA ALA A 97 21.26 -6.58 -14.81
C ALA A 97 21.62 -6.52 -16.32
N LYS A 98 22.64 -7.27 -16.72
CA LYS A 98 23.11 -7.35 -18.12
C LYS A 98 22.25 -8.28 -18.97
N ASN A 99 21.72 -9.33 -18.39
CA ASN A 99 20.96 -10.36 -19.12
C ASN A 99 19.49 -9.97 -19.23
N LYS A 100 19.10 -9.41 -20.35
CA LYS A 100 17.72 -8.99 -20.63
C LYS A 100 16.69 -10.13 -20.55
N LYS A 101 17.11 -11.40 -20.79
CA LYS A 101 16.19 -12.55 -20.66
C LYS A 101 15.84 -12.81 -19.21
N VAL A 102 16.83 -12.76 -18.31
CA VAL A 102 16.59 -12.93 -16.86
C VAL A 102 15.72 -11.79 -16.32
N VAL A 103 15.99 -10.55 -16.72
CA VAL A 103 15.14 -9.40 -16.35
C VAL A 103 13.71 -9.63 -16.76
N LYS A 104 13.47 -10.04 -18.01
CA LYS A 104 12.11 -10.30 -18.53
C LYS A 104 11.40 -11.44 -17.78
N ILE A 105 12.12 -12.49 -17.37
CA ILE A 105 11.55 -13.59 -16.56
C ILE A 105 11.13 -13.09 -15.19
N ILE A 106 11.96 -12.25 -14.54
CA ILE A 106 11.66 -11.68 -13.22
C ILE A 106 10.47 -10.70 -13.34
N GLU A 107 10.43 -9.85 -14.37
CA GLU A 107 9.31 -8.95 -14.64
C GLU A 107 8.00 -9.74 -14.83
N LEU A 108 8.02 -10.82 -15.62
CA LEU A 108 6.86 -11.70 -15.81
C LEU A 108 6.44 -12.38 -14.50
N ALA A 109 7.38 -12.85 -13.70
CA ALA A 109 7.09 -13.46 -12.40
C ALA A 109 6.45 -12.44 -11.43
N THR A 110 6.98 -11.21 -11.36
CA THR A 110 6.41 -10.15 -10.51
C THR A 110 5.01 -9.73 -10.99
N GLU A 111 4.78 -9.69 -12.30
CA GLU A 111 3.47 -9.40 -12.87
C GLU A 111 2.46 -10.50 -12.53
N THR A 112 2.86 -11.77 -12.68
CA THR A 112 2.01 -12.93 -12.33
C THR A 112 1.68 -12.93 -10.84
N LEU A 113 2.66 -12.69 -9.96
CA LEU A 113 2.45 -12.59 -8.52
C LEU A 113 1.46 -11.47 -8.18
N SER A 114 1.54 -10.31 -8.82
CA SER A 114 0.62 -9.20 -8.53
C SER A 114 -0.85 -9.52 -8.83
N GLY A 115 -1.12 -10.50 -9.69
CA GLY A 115 -2.47 -10.95 -10.07
C GLY A 115 -3.07 -12.04 -9.16
N ILE A 116 -2.29 -12.58 -8.22
CA ILE A 116 -2.80 -13.62 -7.32
C ILE A 116 -3.78 -13.03 -6.30
N PRO A 117 -4.96 -13.66 -6.07
CA PRO A 117 -5.92 -13.23 -5.03
C PRO A 117 -5.27 -13.24 -3.63
N SER A 118 -5.57 -12.22 -2.82
CA SER A 118 -4.95 -12.03 -1.50
C SER A 118 -5.20 -13.18 -0.51
N ILE A 119 -6.33 -13.86 -0.64
CA ILE A 119 -6.64 -15.03 0.18
C ILE A 119 -5.61 -16.17 -0.01
N ILE A 120 -5.10 -16.34 -1.24
CA ILE A 120 -4.06 -17.33 -1.52
C ILE A 120 -2.76 -16.95 -0.83
N TYR A 121 -2.40 -15.65 -0.83
CA TYR A 121 -1.27 -15.16 -0.05
C TYR A 121 -1.44 -15.43 1.45
N GLY A 122 -2.66 -15.28 1.97
CA GLY A 122 -2.99 -15.61 3.35
C GLY A 122 -2.79 -17.08 3.68
N LEU A 123 -3.27 -17.98 2.83
CA LEU A 123 -3.10 -19.43 3.00
C LEU A 123 -1.63 -19.84 2.89
N VAL A 124 -0.91 -19.35 1.88
CA VAL A 124 0.52 -19.61 1.71
C VAL A 124 1.33 -19.03 2.88
N GLY A 125 1.01 -17.80 3.31
CA GLY A 125 1.63 -17.17 4.46
C GLY A 125 1.39 -17.93 5.76
N MET A 126 0.18 -18.46 5.95
CA MET A 126 -0.13 -19.34 7.08
C MET A 126 0.74 -20.62 7.05
N LEU A 127 0.84 -21.29 5.91
CA LEU A 127 1.66 -22.49 5.78
C LEU A 127 3.14 -22.20 6.02
N ILE A 128 3.67 -21.12 5.46
CA ILE A 128 5.10 -20.80 5.53
C ILE A 128 5.43 -20.17 6.87
N PHE A 129 4.81 -19.03 7.24
CA PHE A 129 5.24 -18.26 8.40
C PHE A 129 4.65 -18.78 9.69
N VAL A 130 3.35 -19.11 9.71
CA VAL A 130 2.70 -19.56 10.95
C VAL A 130 3.09 -20.98 11.29
N GLN A 131 3.07 -21.89 10.33
CA GLN A 131 3.33 -23.33 10.57
C GLN A 131 4.79 -23.71 10.37
N PHE A 132 5.37 -23.53 9.17
CA PHE A 132 6.72 -24.00 8.87
C PHE A 132 7.80 -23.27 9.67
N PHE A 133 7.75 -21.93 9.73
CA PHE A 133 8.67 -21.16 10.56
C PHE A 133 8.25 -21.10 12.04
N SER A 134 7.12 -21.71 12.40
CA SER A 134 6.61 -21.76 13.78
C SER A 134 6.48 -20.41 14.46
N LEU A 135 6.20 -19.34 13.68
CA LEU A 135 5.99 -18.01 14.22
C LEU A 135 4.64 -17.88 14.95
N GLY A 136 3.77 -18.89 14.83
CA GLY A 136 2.40 -18.80 15.30
C GLY A 136 1.61 -17.72 14.56
N THR A 137 0.33 -17.63 14.86
CA THR A 137 -0.49 -16.49 14.40
C THR A 137 0.02 -15.23 15.08
N SER A 138 0.54 -14.28 14.33
CA SER A 138 1.22 -13.10 14.91
C SER A 138 1.23 -11.93 13.92
N LEU A 139 1.35 -10.70 14.44
CA LEU A 139 1.50 -9.50 13.60
C LEU A 139 2.73 -9.60 12.70
N LEU A 140 3.80 -10.25 13.17
CA LEU A 140 5.00 -10.51 12.38
C LEU A 140 4.71 -11.42 11.19
N ALA A 141 4.02 -12.56 11.39
CA ALA A 141 3.65 -13.47 10.32
C ALA A 141 2.75 -12.79 9.28
N GLY A 142 1.78 -11.99 9.75
CA GLY A 142 0.94 -11.15 8.90
C GLY A 142 1.76 -10.15 8.07
N SER A 143 2.65 -9.41 8.72
CA SER A 143 3.50 -8.43 8.05
C SER A 143 4.42 -9.07 7.01
N LEU A 144 5.04 -10.21 7.30
CA LEU A 144 5.88 -10.95 6.33
C LEU A 144 5.06 -11.45 5.12
N THR A 145 3.83 -11.87 5.34
CA THR A 145 2.91 -12.24 4.26
C THR A 145 2.60 -11.03 3.37
N LEU A 146 2.34 -9.88 3.97
CA LEU A 146 2.11 -8.63 3.23
C LEU A 146 3.38 -8.13 2.51
N VAL A 147 4.57 -8.40 3.04
CA VAL A 147 5.84 -8.12 2.32
C VAL A 147 5.85 -8.86 1.00
N ILE A 148 5.60 -10.17 0.99
CA ILE A 148 5.58 -10.97 -0.24
C ILE A 148 4.51 -10.45 -1.22
N MET A 149 3.33 -10.11 -0.70
CA MET A 149 2.20 -9.62 -1.50
C MET A 149 2.45 -8.24 -2.12
N THR A 150 3.16 -7.34 -1.41
CA THR A 150 3.37 -5.96 -1.87
C THR A 150 4.69 -5.76 -2.62
N LEU A 151 5.64 -6.68 -2.47
CA LEU A 151 6.95 -6.63 -3.11
C LEU A 151 6.89 -6.43 -4.63
N PRO A 152 6.04 -7.14 -5.40
CA PRO A 152 5.89 -6.94 -6.83
C PRO A 152 5.49 -5.50 -7.19
N THR A 153 4.59 -4.90 -6.43
CA THR A 153 4.13 -3.53 -6.65
C THR A 153 5.26 -2.53 -6.45
N VAL A 154 6.05 -2.66 -5.36
CA VAL A 154 7.18 -1.77 -5.07
C VAL A 154 8.27 -1.92 -6.14
N ILE A 155 8.61 -3.14 -6.55
CA ILE A 155 9.59 -3.39 -7.61
C ILE A 155 9.15 -2.71 -8.90
N ARG A 156 7.92 -2.96 -9.34
CA ARG A 156 7.41 -2.46 -10.62
C ARG A 156 7.34 -0.94 -10.66
N THR A 157 6.72 -0.31 -9.66
CA THR A 157 6.59 1.15 -9.61
C THR A 157 7.95 1.85 -9.51
N THR A 158 8.90 1.26 -8.79
CA THR A 158 10.27 1.75 -8.71
C THR A 158 10.99 1.60 -10.06
N GLN A 159 10.88 0.45 -10.74
CA GLN A 159 11.47 0.27 -12.07
C GLN A 159 10.89 1.25 -13.10
N GLU A 160 9.58 1.42 -13.13
CA GLU A 160 8.91 2.38 -14.01
C GLU A 160 9.44 3.80 -13.75
N SER A 161 9.60 4.18 -12.49
CA SER A 161 10.16 5.47 -12.12
C SER A 161 11.63 5.63 -12.52
N LEU A 162 12.46 4.61 -12.34
CA LEU A 162 13.86 4.63 -12.77
C LEU A 162 13.99 4.73 -14.30
N LYS A 163 13.08 4.12 -15.06
CA LYS A 163 13.04 4.20 -16.53
C LYS A 163 12.67 5.60 -17.05
N THR A 164 11.98 6.43 -16.29
CA THR A 164 11.66 7.82 -16.68
C THR A 164 12.85 8.78 -16.62
N VAL A 165 13.90 8.42 -15.88
CA VAL A 165 15.12 9.26 -15.76
C VAL A 165 15.86 9.26 -17.10
N PRO A 166 16.12 10.45 -17.71
CA PRO A 166 16.82 10.55 -18.99
C PRO A 166 18.22 9.93 -18.96
N ASN A 167 18.61 9.22 -20.02
CA ASN A 167 19.93 8.61 -20.10
C ASN A 167 21.07 9.65 -20.06
N GLY A 168 20.86 10.86 -20.57
CA GLY A 168 21.85 11.93 -20.50
C GLY A 168 22.31 12.28 -19.08
N TYR A 169 21.47 12.07 -18.07
CA TYR A 169 21.89 12.27 -16.66
C TYR A 169 22.88 11.18 -16.21
N ARG A 170 22.68 9.94 -16.67
CA ARG A 170 23.60 8.82 -16.41
C ARG A 170 24.91 9.02 -17.12
N GLU A 171 24.87 9.30 -18.40
CA GLU A 171 26.03 9.53 -19.26
C GLU A 171 26.85 10.74 -18.81
N GLY A 172 26.21 11.86 -18.47
CA GLY A 172 26.86 13.06 -17.96
C GLY A 172 27.59 12.80 -16.64
N SER A 173 26.97 12.09 -15.71
CA SER A 173 27.59 11.74 -14.44
C SER A 173 28.80 10.83 -14.62
N LEU A 174 28.70 9.83 -15.49
CA LEU A 174 29.81 8.91 -15.80
C LEU A 174 30.95 9.63 -16.54
N ALA A 175 30.63 10.56 -17.45
CA ALA A 175 31.64 11.37 -18.17
C ALA A 175 32.45 12.26 -17.24
N LEU A 176 31.85 12.71 -16.13
CA LEU A 176 32.55 13.46 -15.06
C LEU A 176 33.38 12.55 -14.14
N GLY A 177 33.50 11.24 -14.44
CA GLY A 177 34.31 10.30 -13.67
C GLY A 177 33.59 9.69 -12.47
N ALA A 178 32.29 9.90 -12.31
CA ALA A 178 31.54 9.29 -11.22
C ALA A 178 31.46 7.76 -11.35
N GLY A 179 31.65 7.05 -10.25
CA GLY A 179 31.39 5.61 -10.21
C GLY A 179 29.90 5.29 -10.34
N LYS A 180 29.56 4.11 -10.84
CA LYS A 180 28.17 3.71 -11.11
C LYS A 180 27.25 3.81 -9.87
N TRP A 181 27.71 3.39 -8.71
CA TRP A 181 26.94 3.50 -7.46
C TRP A 181 26.72 4.95 -7.04
N TYR A 182 27.75 5.78 -7.21
CA TYR A 182 27.65 7.22 -6.92
C TYR A 182 26.61 7.88 -7.83
N MET A 183 26.65 7.63 -9.13
CA MET A 183 25.64 8.09 -10.11
C MET A 183 24.22 7.66 -9.69
N ILE A 184 24.03 6.38 -9.32
CA ILE A 184 22.71 5.88 -8.91
C ILE A 184 22.21 6.63 -7.68
N ARG A 185 23.04 6.77 -6.65
CA ARG A 185 22.63 7.36 -5.37
C ARG A 185 22.41 8.87 -5.46
N THR A 186 23.21 9.59 -6.25
CA THR A 186 23.22 11.07 -6.28
C THR A 186 22.40 11.65 -7.44
N VAL A 187 22.20 10.90 -8.51
CA VAL A 187 21.51 11.39 -9.70
C VAL A 187 20.22 10.61 -9.96
N VAL A 188 20.30 9.28 -10.09
CA VAL A 188 19.17 8.46 -10.55
C VAL A 188 18.07 8.35 -9.48
N ILE A 189 18.40 7.95 -8.25
CA ILE A 189 17.43 7.81 -7.17
C ILE A 189 16.74 9.13 -6.84
N PRO A 190 17.45 10.26 -6.65
CA PRO A 190 16.79 11.54 -6.40
C PRO A 190 15.87 12.00 -7.54
N SER A 191 16.24 11.70 -8.79
CA SER A 191 15.41 12.01 -9.96
C SER A 191 14.15 11.11 -10.06
N ALA A 192 14.20 9.89 -9.51
CA ALA A 192 13.11 8.91 -9.51
C ALA A 192 12.27 8.94 -8.22
N ILE A 193 12.58 9.80 -7.25
CA ILE A 193 12.00 9.77 -5.90
C ILE A 193 10.48 9.87 -5.90
N ASP A 194 9.90 10.69 -6.78
CA ASP A 194 8.46 10.90 -6.86
C ASP A 194 7.70 9.60 -7.18
N GLY A 195 8.23 8.76 -8.08
CA GLY A 195 7.62 7.48 -8.40
C GLY A 195 7.88 6.40 -7.35
N ILE A 196 9.05 6.41 -6.70
CA ILE A 196 9.35 5.51 -5.57
C ILE A 196 8.34 5.77 -4.43
N VAL A 197 8.09 7.04 -4.13
CA VAL A 197 7.10 7.43 -3.11
C VAL A 197 5.69 7.08 -3.54
N THR A 198 5.36 7.24 -4.81
CA THR A 198 4.05 6.80 -5.33
C THR A 198 3.88 5.29 -5.12
N GLY A 199 4.91 4.49 -5.38
CA GLY A 199 4.91 3.05 -5.09
C GLY A 199 4.72 2.74 -3.60
N CYS A 200 5.35 3.53 -2.72
CA CYS A 200 5.16 3.42 -1.27
C CYS A 200 3.69 3.70 -0.88
N ILE A 201 3.10 4.77 -1.38
CA ILE A 201 1.69 5.14 -1.12
C ILE A 201 0.72 4.06 -1.60
N LEU A 202 0.95 3.52 -2.80
CA LEU A 202 0.13 2.42 -3.33
C LEU A 202 0.24 1.16 -2.46
N SER A 203 1.45 0.86 -1.98
CA SER A 203 1.70 -0.27 -1.07
C SER A 203 1.00 -0.07 0.29
N ILE A 204 1.05 1.14 0.86
CA ILE A 204 0.32 1.49 2.09
C ILE A 204 -1.19 1.26 1.89
N GLY A 205 -1.76 1.76 0.81
CA GLY A 205 -3.17 1.56 0.50
C GLY A 205 -3.56 0.08 0.43
N ARG A 206 -2.70 -0.75 -0.18
CA ARG A 206 -2.91 -2.19 -0.27
C ARG A 206 -2.78 -2.88 1.09
N ILE A 207 -1.80 -2.51 1.92
CA ILE A 207 -1.61 -3.04 3.27
C ILE A 207 -2.80 -2.71 4.17
N VAL A 208 -3.23 -1.45 4.16
CA VAL A 208 -4.36 -0.98 4.99
C VAL A 208 -5.67 -1.65 4.60
N GLY A 209 -5.89 -1.87 3.30
CA GLY A 209 -7.10 -2.51 2.79
C GLY A 209 -7.16 -4.03 2.95
N GLU A 210 -6.06 -4.67 3.40
CA GLU A 210 -5.98 -6.13 3.41
C GLU A 210 -6.61 -6.74 4.67
N SER A 211 -7.60 -7.59 4.47
CA SER A 211 -8.23 -8.35 5.56
C SER A 211 -8.04 -9.86 5.40
N ALA A 212 -8.19 -10.38 4.19
CA ALA A 212 -8.21 -11.81 3.95
C ALA A 212 -6.88 -12.50 4.31
N ALA A 213 -5.74 -11.94 3.87
CA ALA A 213 -4.45 -12.50 4.20
C ALA A 213 -4.14 -12.39 5.70
N LEU A 214 -4.50 -11.26 6.34
CA LEU A 214 -4.25 -11.04 7.76
C LEU A 214 -5.10 -11.93 8.65
N LEU A 215 -6.31 -12.27 8.23
CA LEU A 215 -7.19 -13.18 8.98
C LEU A 215 -6.50 -14.53 9.27
N PHE A 216 -5.77 -15.06 8.29
CA PHE A 216 -5.07 -16.35 8.40
C PHE A 216 -3.70 -16.25 9.08
N THR A 217 -3.07 -15.08 9.09
CA THR A 217 -1.66 -14.93 9.49
C THR A 217 -1.44 -14.07 10.72
N ALA A 218 -2.14 -12.94 10.84
CA ALA A 218 -2.04 -12.04 12.00
C ALA A 218 -3.02 -12.40 13.11
N GLY A 219 -4.21 -12.94 12.73
CA GLY A 219 -5.23 -13.37 13.65
C GLY A 219 -6.25 -12.30 14.03
N MET A 220 -7.04 -12.57 15.07
CA MET A 220 -8.19 -11.77 15.48
C MET A 220 -8.09 -11.29 16.94
N ALA A 221 -6.95 -11.40 17.60
CA ALA A 221 -6.80 -10.99 18.99
C ALA A 221 -6.90 -9.46 19.13
N ASN A 222 -7.57 -9.01 20.17
CA ASN A 222 -7.80 -7.59 20.47
C ASN A 222 -7.01 -7.14 21.71
N GLU A 223 -5.75 -7.53 21.78
CA GLU A 223 -4.85 -7.09 22.84
C GLU A 223 -4.03 -5.88 22.39
N VAL A 224 -3.76 -4.98 23.31
CA VAL A 224 -2.84 -3.85 23.07
C VAL A 224 -1.42 -4.37 23.23
N LEU A 225 -0.73 -4.50 22.10
CA LEU A 225 0.67 -4.89 22.07
C LEU A 225 1.58 -3.66 22.13
N GLY A 226 2.74 -3.80 22.81
CA GLY A 226 3.82 -2.82 22.67
C GLY A 226 4.54 -2.98 21.33
N LEU A 227 5.30 -1.97 20.92
CA LEU A 227 6.05 -2.01 19.64
C LEU A 227 6.99 -3.21 19.54
N VAL A 228 7.65 -3.57 20.64
CA VAL A 228 8.56 -4.73 20.71
C VAL A 228 7.79 -6.03 20.65
N ASP A 229 6.62 -6.08 21.30
CA ASP A 229 5.79 -7.28 21.32
C ASP A 229 5.13 -7.55 19.98
N ALA A 230 4.84 -6.52 19.21
CA ALA A 230 4.32 -6.63 17.84
C ALA A 230 5.26 -7.39 16.88
N VAL A 231 6.56 -7.43 17.17
CA VAL A 231 7.57 -8.13 16.36
C VAL A 231 7.84 -9.54 16.88
N LYS A 232 7.31 -9.91 18.05
CA LYS A 232 7.52 -11.25 18.63
C LYS A 232 6.60 -12.30 18.00
N PRO A 233 7.09 -13.52 17.81
CA PRO A 233 6.27 -14.66 17.40
C PRO A 233 5.14 -14.94 18.42
N GLY A 234 4.00 -15.42 17.92
CA GLY A 234 2.86 -15.82 18.75
C GLY A 234 1.96 -14.68 19.24
N ASN A 235 2.36 -13.42 19.06
CA ASN A 235 1.53 -12.27 19.44
C ASN A 235 0.54 -11.94 18.31
N ALA A 236 -0.62 -12.58 18.37
CA ALA A 236 -1.72 -12.36 17.44
C ALA A 236 -2.32 -10.96 17.63
N GLY A 237 -2.78 -10.36 16.54
CA GLY A 237 -3.45 -9.07 16.58
C GLY A 237 -4.33 -8.81 15.37
N SER A 238 -5.52 -8.28 15.62
CA SER A 238 -6.47 -7.89 14.61
C SER A 238 -6.16 -6.49 14.06
N SER A 239 -6.12 -6.34 12.73
CA SER A 239 -6.10 -5.03 12.08
C SER A 239 -7.50 -4.40 12.06
N LEU A 240 -7.58 -3.10 11.72
CA LEU A 240 -8.87 -2.42 11.53
C LEU A 240 -9.72 -3.06 10.44
N THR A 241 -9.12 -3.54 9.35
CA THR A 241 -9.83 -4.22 8.26
C THR A 241 -10.33 -5.59 8.66
N VAL A 242 -9.57 -6.33 9.46
CA VAL A 242 -10.03 -7.60 10.06
C VAL A 242 -11.17 -7.34 11.05
N ALA A 243 -11.05 -6.32 11.90
CA ALA A 243 -12.12 -5.92 12.82
C ALA A 243 -13.39 -5.50 12.05
N LEU A 244 -13.26 -4.69 11.00
CA LEU A 244 -14.36 -4.32 10.11
C LEU A 244 -15.07 -5.55 9.56
N TYR A 245 -14.34 -6.53 9.07
CA TYR A 245 -14.89 -7.79 8.56
C TYR A 245 -15.65 -8.54 9.66
N MET A 246 -15.06 -8.66 10.85
CA MET A 246 -15.66 -9.37 11.99
C MET A 246 -16.97 -8.72 12.44
N TYR A 247 -16.98 -7.39 12.62
CA TYR A 247 -18.20 -6.67 13.02
C TYR A 247 -19.29 -6.70 11.94
N ALA A 248 -18.92 -6.49 10.67
CA ALA A 248 -19.87 -6.48 9.58
C ALA A 248 -20.42 -7.87 9.24
N LYS A 249 -19.54 -8.89 9.13
CA LYS A 249 -19.91 -10.19 8.57
C LYS A 249 -20.27 -11.23 9.63
N GLU A 250 -19.47 -11.31 10.71
CA GLU A 250 -19.63 -12.36 11.70
C GLU A 250 -20.63 -11.96 12.81
N ARG A 251 -20.63 -10.66 13.21
CA ARG A 251 -21.50 -10.17 14.27
C ARG A 251 -22.78 -9.50 13.79
N GLY A 252 -22.81 -9.01 12.54
CA GLY A 252 -23.94 -8.27 12.00
C GLY A 252 -24.10 -6.86 12.58
N GLU A 253 -23.06 -6.33 13.25
CA GLU A 253 -23.06 -5.01 13.90
C GLU A 253 -22.62 -3.94 12.90
N PHE A 254 -23.50 -3.59 11.95
CA PHE A 254 -23.16 -2.69 10.85
C PHE A 254 -22.83 -1.26 11.30
N GLU A 255 -23.43 -0.77 12.40
CA GLU A 255 -23.15 0.59 12.91
C GLU A 255 -21.70 0.72 13.35
N ILE A 256 -21.18 -0.26 14.09
CA ILE A 256 -19.79 -0.34 14.50
C ILE A 256 -18.88 -0.53 13.28
N ALA A 257 -19.29 -1.36 12.33
CA ALA A 257 -18.53 -1.58 11.11
C ALA A 257 -18.39 -0.27 10.30
N PHE A 258 -19.44 0.55 10.19
CA PHE A 258 -19.36 1.87 9.55
C PHE A 258 -18.47 2.84 10.31
N ALA A 259 -18.48 2.81 11.65
CA ALA A 259 -17.56 3.61 12.45
C ALA A 259 -16.10 3.21 12.19
N ILE A 260 -15.78 1.91 12.17
CA ILE A 260 -14.43 1.41 11.84
C ILE A 260 -14.03 1.81 10.41
N ALA A 261 -14.95 1.70 9.44
CA ALA A 261 -14.71 2.09 8.07
C ALA A 261 -14.40 3.59 7.93
N ALA A 262 -15.13 4.45 8.66
CA ALA A 262 -14.87 5.89 8.68
C ALA A 262 -13.48 6.22 9.27
N ILE A 263 -13.10 5.54 10.37
CA ILE A 263 -11.76 5.70 10.98
C ILE A 263 -10.67 5.22 10.02
N LEU A 264 -10.90 4.11 9.34
CA LEU A 264 -9.96 3.54 8.36
C LEU A 264 -9.75 4.49 7.18
N LEU A 265 -10.79 5.17 6.70
CA LEU A 265 -10.69 6.21 5.68
C LEU A 265 -9.84 7.39 6.17
N VAL A 266 -10.10 7.89 7.39
CA VAL A 266 -9.33 8.99 7.98
C VAL A 266 -7.87 8.60 8.18
N LEU A 267 -7.62 7.42 8.75
CA LEU A 267 -6.27 6.89 8.98
C LEU A 267 -5.49 6.77 7.67
N THR A 268 -6.10 6.19 6.64
CA THR A 268 -5.49 6.06 5.31
C THR A 268 -5.15 7.42 4.72
N PHE A 269 -6.05 8.39 4.84
CA PHE A 269 -5.84 9.75 4.36
C PHE A 269 -4.66 10.43 5.07
N VAL A 270 -4.60 10.33 6.41
CA VAL A 270 -3.50 10.89 7.22
C VAL A 270 -2.17 10.25 6.86
N ILE A 271 -2.12 8.92 6.73
CA ILE A 271 -0.89 8.21 6.37
C ILE A 271 -0.41 8.61 4.97
N ASN A 272 -1.33 8.69 3.99
CA ASN A 272 -0.98 9.08 2.62
C ASN A 272 -0.47 10.53 2.53
N ILE A 273 -1.08 11.46 3.26
CA ILE A 273 -0.57 12.84 3.36
C ILE A 273 0.81 12.86 4.00
N SER A 274 1.00 12.15 5.11
CA SER A 274 2.29 12.06 5.80
C SER A 274 3.40 11.51 4.90
N ALA A 275 3.11 10.45 4.14
CA ALA A 275 4.03 9.88 3.17
C ALA A 275 4.41 10.90 2.07
N LYS A 276 3.41 11.62 1.52
CA LYS A 276 3.64 12.64 0.49
C LYS A 276 4.43 13.84 1.00
N LEU A 277 4.17 14.29 2.23
CA LEU A 277 4.93 15.37 2.86
C LEU A 277 6.38 14.98 3.09
N THR A 278 6.60 13.77 3.61
CA THR A 278 7.96 13.22 3.83
C THR A 278 8.74 13.16 2.52
N ALA A 279 8.12 12.73 1.43
CA ALA A 279 8.72 12.72 0.10
C ALA A 279 9.14 14.12 -0.37
N THR A 280 8.25 15.09 -0.20
CA THR A 280 8.52 16.48 -0.61
C THR A 280 9.71 17.08 0.16
N ILE A 281 9.85 16.74 1.45
CA ILE A 281 10.97 17.15 2.29
C ILE A 281 12.29 16.50 1.82
N LEU A 282 12.25 15.20 1.54
CA LEU A 282 13.43 14.46 1.03
C LEU A 282 13.91 15.01 -0.31
N LYS A 283 12.99 15.31 -1.23
CA LYS A 283 13.29 15.93 -2.53
C LYS A 283 14.00 17.28 -2.38
N LYS A 284 13.53 18.14 -1.48
CA LYS A 284 14.17 19.45 -1.21
C LYS A 284 15.57 19.31 -0.63
N LYS A 285 15.83 18.27 0.17
CA LYS A 285 17.17 18.00 0.72
C LYS A 285 18.15 17.41 -0.30
N GLY A 286 17.67 16.63 -1.25
CA GLY A 286 18.49 16.04 -2.32
C GLY A 286 18.81 17.02 -3.46
N ALA A 287 18.12 18.16 -3.53
CA ALA A 287 18.38 19.22 -4.51
C ALA A 287 19.35 20.32 -4.01
N LYS A 288 19.81 20.23 -2.78
CA LYS A 288 20.91 21.02 -2.20
C LYS A 288 22.18 20.20 -2.16
#